data_31228a40f9618ccefae186515c540989
#
_entry.id   31228a40f9618ccefae186515c540989
#
_cell.length_a   1.000
_cell.length_b   1.000
_cell.length_c   1.000
_cell.angle_alpha   90.00
_cell.angle_beta   90.00
_cell.angle_gamma   90.00
#
_symmetry.space_group_name_H-M   'P 1'
#
loop_
_entity.id
_entity.type
_entity.pdbx_description
1 polymer ?
#
loop_
_entity_poly.entity_id
_entity_poly.type
_entity_poly.pdbx_seq_one_letter_code
_entity_poly.pdbx_strand_id
1 'polypeptide(L)'
;MSNIINFHPAQYTLINLYEVTDSEGVAQWGGEKPHEAVEWYTRAPIGSRIMVSAWSSDEEDAVLIGQPVDITHIINQAITRGRGL
;
A
#
# COMPACT_ATOMS: atom_id res chain seq x y z
N MET A 1 -1.86 12.43 -33.18
CA MET A 1 -1.43 12.17 -32.77
C MET A 1 -1.10 12.00 -31.96
N SER A 2 -1.00 11.91 -31.74
CA SER A 2 -0.64 11.53 -31.01
C SER A 2 -0.44 11.95 -29.78
N ASN A 3 -1.27 11.95 -29.04
CA ASN A 3 -1.16 12.33 -27.72
C ASN A 3 -0.38 11.47 -26.87
N ILE A 4 -0.24 10.29 -27.28
CA ILE A 4 0.64 9.34 -26.65
C ILE A 4 2.02 9.88 -26.60
N ILE A 5 2.35 10.65 -27.59
CA ILE A 5 3.66 11.25 -27.67
C ILE A 5 3.91 12.20 -26.52
N ASN A 6 2.85 12.74 -25.97
CA ASN A 6 2.99 13.69 -24.90
C ASN A 6 3.14 13.07 -23.53
N PHE A 7 3.07 11.77 -23.45
CA PHE A 7 3.25 11.12 -22.18
C PHE A 7 4.75 11.06 -21.83
N HIS A 8 5.08 11.55 -20.66
CA HIS A 8 6.47 11.58 -20.19
C HIS A 8 6.56 10.82 -18.88
N PRO A 9 6.88 9.54 -18.94
CA PRO A 9 6.93 8.73 -17.71
C PRO A 9 7.85 9.29 -16.64
N ALA A 10 8.88 10.01 -17.05
CA ALA A 10 9.82 10.57 -16.10
C ALA A 10 9.22 11.66 -15.23
N GLN A 11 8.08 12.20 -15.63
CA GLN A 11 7.41 13.25 -14.87
C GLN A 11 6.53 12.71 -13.76
N TYR A 12 6.33 11.39 -13.74
CA TYR A 12 5.44 10.77 -12.78
C TYR A 12 6.20 9.75 -11.99
N THR A 13 5.99 9.76 -10.69
CA THR A 13 6.54 8.75 -9.80
C THR A 13 5.37 7.95 -9.24
N LEU A 14 5.44 6.65 -9.37
CA LEU A 14 4.42 5.78 -8.79
C LEU A 14 4.87 5.38 -7.40
N ILE A 15 4.00 5.60 -6.44
CA ILE A 15 4.28 5.34 -5.04
C ILE A 15 3.23 4.40 -4.50
N ASN A 16 3.66 3.38 -3.77
CA ASN A 16 2.74 2.54 -3.03
C ASN A 16 2.75 2.97 -1.58
N LEU A 17 1.56 3.25 -1.06
CA LEU A 17 1.41 3.59 0.34
C LEU A 17 0.70 2.44 1.05
N TYR A 18 1.28 2.03 2.17
CA TYR A 18 0.72 0.97 2.99
C TYR A 18 0.10 1.58 4.23
N GLU A 19 -1.02 1.03 4.65
CA GLU A 19 -1.67 1.46 5.88
C GLU A 19 -2.03 0.24 6.70
N VAL A 20 -1.83 0.34 8.00
CA VAL A 20 -2.36 -0.65 8.93
C VAL A 20 -3.54 0.00 9.61
N THR A 21 -4.72 -0.60 9.45
CA THR A 21 -5.94 -0.07 10.03
C THR A 21 -6.44 -0.98 11.14
N ASP A 22 -7.28 -0.44 12.02
CA ASP A 22 -7.93 -1.26 13.02
C ASP A 22 -9.16 -1.95 12.40
N SER A 23 -9.90 -2.68 13.23
CA SER A 23 -11.07 -3.42 12.75
C SER A 23 -12.18 -2.51 12.25
N GLU A 24 -12.13 -1.24 12.60
CA GLU A 24 -13.14 -0.28 12.16
C GLU A 24 -12.68 0.52 10.95
N GLY A 25 -11.50 0.24 10.46
CA GLY A 25 -10.98 0.92 9.27
C GLY A 25 -10.20 2.19 9.55
N VAL A 26 -9.93 2.48 10.81
CA VAL A 26 -9.19 3.68 11.18
C VAL A 26 -7.69 3.39 11.06
N ALA A 27 -6.99 4.24 10.32
CA ALA A 27 -5.57 4.05 10.09
C ALA A 27 -4.78 4.25 11.38
N GLN A 28 -3.92 3.29 11.69
CA GLN A 28 -3.04 3.33 12.86
C GLN A 28 -1.61 3.63 12.46
N TRP A 29 -1.25 3.33 11.24
CA TRP A 29 0.09 3.58 10.71
C TRP A 29 0.01 3.71 9.20
N GLY A 30 0.89 4.51 8.64
CA GLY A 30 0.99 4.65 7.18
C GLY A 30 2.43 4.90 6.78
N GLY A 31 2.82 4.40 5.62
CA GLY A 31 4.16 4.60 5.10
C GLY A 31 4.38 3.90 3.78
N GLU A 32 5.56 4.07 3.22
CA GLU A 32 5.89 3.54 1.90
C GLU A 32 6.70 2.26 1.93
N LYS A 33 7.19 1.86 3.09
CA LYS A 33 8.07 0.70 3.19
C LYS A 33 7.28 -0.54 3.58
N PRO A 34 7.21 -1.52 2.68
CA PRO A 34 6.38 -2.70 2.95
C PRO A 34 6.80 -3.50 4.17
N HIS A 35 8.11 -3.61 4.44
CA HIS A 35 8.53 -4.39 5.60
C HIS A 35 8.13 -3.72 6.92
N GLU A 36 8.11 -2.39 6.96
CA GLU A 36 7.65 -1.68 8.14
C GLU A 36 6.15 -1.87 8.32
N ALA A 37 5.41 -1.86 7.22
CA ALA A 37 3.98 -2.11 7.26
C ALA A 37 3.68 -3.48 7.86
N VAL A 38 4.41 -4.49 7.42
CA VAL A 38 4.23 -5.85 7.91
C VAL A 38 4.57 -5.93 9.40
N GLU A 39 5.65 -5.28 9.82
CA GLU A 39 6.01 -5.26 11.24
C GLU A 39 4.89 -4.65 12.09
N TRP A 40 4.36 -3.51 11.66
CA TRP A 40 3.26 -2.87 12.37
C TRP A 40 2.04 -3.76 12.41
N TYR A 41 1.73 -4.39 11.28
CA TYR A 41 0.58 -5.27 11.18
C TYR A 41 0.71 -6.46 12.14
N THR A 42 1.91 -7.05 12.27
CA THR A 42 2.09 -8.21 13.13
C THR A 42 1.91 -7.87 14.61
N ARG A 43 2.07 -6.60 14.97
CA ARG A 43 1.89 -6.14 16.35
C ARG A 43 0.50 -5.58 16.59
N ALA A 44 -0.28 -5.43 15.53
CA ALA A 44 -1.59 -4.81 15.63
C ALA A 44 -2.61 -5.77 16.25
N PRO A 45 -3.67 -5.24 16.85
CA PRO A 45 -4.71 -6.10 17.44
C PRO A 45 -5.36 -7.00 16.40
N ILE A 46 -5.93 -8.09 16.87
CA ILE A 46 -6.69 -9.00 16.01
C ILE A 46 -7.82 -8.21 15.36
N GLY A 47 -8.04 -8.47 14.08
CA GLY A 47 -9.03 -7.74 13.29
C GLY A 47 -8.46 -6.57 12.52
N SER A 48 -7.20 -6.25 12.76
CA SER A 48 -6.52 -5.21 12.00
C SER A 48 -6.28 -5.66 10.56
N ARG A 49 -6.13 -4.69 9.68
CA ARG A 49 -5.93 -4.96 8.26
C ARG A 49 -4.73 -4.20 7.74
N ILE A 50 -4.14 -4.73 6.68
CA ILE A 50 -3.06 -4.02 6.00
C ILE A 50 -3.54 -3.76 4.58
N MET A 51 -3.48 -2.50 4.19
CA MET A 51 -3.99 -2.00 2.91
C MET A 51 -2.85 -1.40 2.11
N VAL A 52 -2.96 -1.48 0.80
CA VAL A 52 -2.00 -0.80 -0.07
C VAL A 52 -2.77 0.03 -1.08
N SER A 53 -2.28 1.24 -1.32
CA SER A 53 -2.83 2.12 -2.35
C SER A 53 -1.71 2.62 -3.23
N ALA A 54 -2.01 2.78 -4.52
CA ALA A 54 -1.06 3.27 -5.49
C ALA A 54 -1.35 4.73 -5.78
N TRP A 55 -0.31 5.53 -5.83
CA TRP A 55 -0.42 6.96 -6.07
C TRP A 55 0.49 7.37 -7.20
N SER A 56 0.02 8.31 -8.00
CA SER A 56 0.85 8.98 -8.98
C SER A 56 1.22 10.33 -8.37
N SER A 57 2.50 10.61 -8.32
CA SER A 57 2.98 11.88 -7.81
C SER A 57 3.69 12.63 -8.91
N ASP A 58 3.28 13.87 -9.16
CA ASP A 58 4.04 14.75 -10.01
C ASP A 58 4.54 15.88 -9.14
N GLU A 59 5.03 16.96 -9.74
CA GLU A 59 5.62 18.04 -8.97
C GLU A 59 4.62 18.76 -8.08
N GLU A 60 3.35 18.70 -8.43
CA GLU A 60 2.36 19.50 -7.73
C GLU A 60 1.43 18.68 -6.85
N ASP A 61 1.00 17.53 -7.33
CA ASP A 61 -0.06 16.79 -6.65
C ASP A 61 0.19 15.30 -6.65
N ALA A 62 -0.35 14.65 -5.62
CA ALA A 62 -0.40 13.20 -5.58
C ALA A 62 -1.84 12.79 -5.79
N VAL A 63 -2.07 11.85 -6.69
CA VAL A 63 -3.41 11.39 -7.04
C VAL A 63 -3.50 9.88 -6.82
N LEU A 64 -4.53 9.46 -6.11
CA LEU A 64 -4.78 8.05 -5.88
C LEU A 64 -5.18 7.38 -7.19
N ILE A 65 -4.53 6.27 -7.50
CA ILE A 65 -4.81 5.49 -8.68
C ILE A 65 -5.61 4.26 -8.28
N GLY A 66 -6.85 4.21 -8.71
CA GLY A 66 -7.74 3.10 -8.37
C GLY A 66 -8.17 3.12 -6.93
N GLN A 67 -8.48 1.95 -6.39
CA GLN A 67 -8.97 1.81 -5.02
C GLN A 67 -7.90 1.19 -4.16
N PRO A 68 -7.87 1.52 -2.87
CA PRO A 68 -7.00 0.79 -1.95
C PRO A 68 -7.35 -0.69 -1.94
N VAL A 69 -6.34 -1.53 -1.81
CA VAL A 69 -6.50 -2.98 -1.85
C VAL A 69 -6.17 -3.55 -0.49
N ASP A 70 -7.04 -4.41 0.01
CA ASP A 70 -6.81 -5.13 1.26
C ASP A 70 -5.92 -6.34 0.98
N ILE A 71 -4.72 -6.33 1.50
CA ILE A 71 -3.76 -7.41 1.30
C ILE A 71 -3.56 -8.25 2.56
N THR A 72 -4.45 -8.10 3.53
CA THR A 72 -4.34 -8.79 4.82
C THR A 72 -4.22 -10.32 4.65
N HIS A 73 -5.06 -10.89 3.80
CA HIS A 73 -5.05 -12.32 3.59
C HIS A 73 -3.73 -12.80 2.97
N ILE A 74 -3.22 -12.05 2.01
CA ILE A 74 -1.95 -12.37 1.35
C ILE A 74 -0.81 -12.32 2.34
N ILE A 75 -0.79 -11.30 3.17
CA ILE A 75 0.27 -11.13 4.18
C ILE A 75 0.20 -12.25 5.22
N ASN A 76 -1.00 -12.59 5.67
CA ASN A 76 -1.17 -13.68 6.63
C ASN A 76 -0.69 -15.02 6.08
N GLN A 77 -0.96 -15.28 4.81
CA GLN A 77 -0.48 -16.49 4.16
C GLN A 77 1.05 -16.52 4.08
N ALA A 78 1.63 -15.39 3.74
CA ALA A 78 3.09 -15.29 3.64
C ALA A 78 3.75 -15.50 5.00
N ILE A 79 3.20 -14.92 6.06
CA ILE A 79 3.70 -15.09 7.41
C ILE A 79 3.59 -16.55 7.84
N THR A 80 2.46 -17.17 7.58
CA THR A 80 2.21 -18.56 7.94
C THR A 80 3.19 -19.51 7.23
N ARG A 81 3.41 -19.27 5.94
CA ARG A 81 4.37 -20.08 5.19
C ARG A 81 5.78 -19.95 5.75
N GLY A 82 6.18 -18.73 6.10
CA GLY A 82 7.49 -18.49 6.67
C GLY A 82 7.67 -19.23 7.99
N ARG A 83 6.62 -19.28 8.79
CA ARG A 83 6.67 -19.99 10.07
C ARG A 83 6.57 -21.50 9.94
N GLY A 84 5.94 -21.95 8.88
CA GLY A 84 5.72 -23.36 8.66
C GLY A 84 6.97 -24.10 8.20
N LEU A 85 7.99 -23.36 7.93
CA LEU A 85 9.26 -23.95 7.56
C LEU A 85 10.10 -24.22 8.80
#